data_3c5229a9780f1d968b559ade228a5856
#
_entry.id   3c5229a9780f1d968b559ade228a5856
#
_cell.length_a   1.000
_cell.length_b   1.000
_cell.length_c   1.000
_cell.angle_alpha   90.00
_cell.angle_beta   90.00
_cell.angle_gamma   90.00
#
_symmetry.space_group_name_H-M   'P 1'
#
loop_
_entity.id
_entity.type
_entity.pdbx_description
1 polymer ?
#
loop_
_entity_poly.entity_id
_entity_poly.type
_entity_poly.pdbx_seq_one_letter_code
_entity_poly.pdbx_strand_id
1 'polypeptide(L)'
;MKKSIVIFIITLFLGVLSIPSLALAKSPDLTYWSELDLPSVKVNKDLPEKYDLRDKNLITACKDQGWHGTCWSFAAISAAETNLLMKGLAGGEKKDPDKVDLSELQLARFMYDRNTDPSGGTKGDKVINSTGADYLDVGGEAYLTTFALASWMGPVKEKKVKPAYEDADKNTKLDKSLEYDLDRAHLRNAWWVNARDRDSIKSMLIKHGSPVICYYSGYWDYSYHKVLGVSSTNMTYYNPYPGQMPDHEVAVIGWDDDYPAENFSPSPGENGAWLIKNSWGSNWGNDGCFWLSYHDKCIDDYAVFLDFDKADNYQHIYQYDGGGSTAQDIAYKKKTFMSNVFKSKKDETLKAVSFFATQNSKIKYSVQIYTDMKDPKDPVSGRARLGEKQTGRTSYAGYYTVDLDDPVRLKEKMPFSVVIEFKTDKNENVFLPVDTDAKRYGWSEYDVSSAKGQSFVSKDGKEWKDVSADGNTNMRIKAFTDDSEPLWELWIAAAIGVIAFFALIVALILRASRKKREERSKI
;
A
#
# COMPACT_ATOMS: atom_id res chain seq x y z
N MET A 1 -51.55 -68.76 -19.26
CA MET A 1 -51.42 -67.70 -18.21
C MET A 1 -50.37 -66.69 -18.67
N LYS A 2 -50.82 -65.64 -19.32
CA LYS A 2 -49.93 -64.53 -19.80
C LYS A 2 -50.23 -63.31 -18.97
N LYS A 3 -49.21 -62.77 -18.28
CA LYS A 3 -49.31 -61.51 -17.54
C LYS A 3 -48.99 -60.36 -18.50
N SER A 4 -49.99 -59.55 -18.74
CA SER A 4 -49.82 -58.29 -19.48
C SER A 4 -49.33 -57.21 -18.54
N ILE A 5 -48.19 -56.55 -18.88
CA ILE A 5 -47.68 -55.39 -18.21
C ILE A 5 -48.24 -54.16 -18.94
N VAL A 6 -49.03 -53.37 -18.23
CA VAL A 6 -49.51 -52.04 -18.70
C VAL A 6 -48.49 -50.98 -18.32
N ILE A 7 -47.88 -50.35 -19.33
CA ILE A 7 -47.01 -49.20 -19.16
C ILE A 7 -47.90 -47.98 -19.22
N PHE A 8 -47.94 -47.22 -18.07
CA PHE A 8 -48.56 -45.91 -18.02
C PHE A 8 -47.49 -44.85 -18.43
N ILE A 9 -47.68 -44.23 -19.59
CA ILE A 9 -46.92 -43.10 -20.02
C ILE A 9 -47.60 -41.85 -19.44
N ILE A 10 -46.97 -41.23 -18.43
CA ILE A 10 -47.37 -39.91 -17.92
C ILE A 10 -46.62 -38.87 -18.76
N THR A 11 -47.36 -38.22 -19.65
CA THR A 11 -46.87 -37.07 -20.39
C THR A 11 -46.97 -35.83 -19.48
N LEU A 12 -45.83 -35.41 -18.93
CA LEU A 12 -45.74 -34.19 -18.15
C LEU A 12 -45.60 -32.99 -19.11
N PHE A 13 -46.64 -32.18 -19.25
CA PHE A 13 -46.59 -30.89 -19.92
C PHE A 13 -45.79 -29.94 -19.05
N LEU A 14 -44.51 -29.75 -19.35
CA LEU A 14 -43.71 -28.64 -18.82
C LEU A 14 -44.07 -27.37 -19.60
N GLY A 15 -44.98 -26.59 -19.03
CA GLY A 15 -45.17 -25.19 -19.43
C GLY A 15 -43.91 -24.40 -19.13
N VAL A 16 -43.17 -24.05 -20.18
CA VAL A 16 -42.06 -23.10 -20.11
C VAL A 16 -42.66 -21.73 -19.84
N LEU A 17 -42.73 -21.37 -18.56
CA LEU A 17 -42.87 -19.97 -18.16
C LEU A 17 -41.53 -19.30 -18.54
N SER A 18 -41.54 -18.55 -19.64
CA SER A 18 -40.49 -17.59 -19.96
C SER A 18 -40.44 -16.53 -18.90
N ILE A 19 -39.62 -16.75 -17.88
CA ILE A 19 -39.15 -15.69 -16.99
C ILE A 19 -38.33 -14.75 -17.90
N PRO A 20 -38.68 -13.45 -18.02
CA PRO A 20 -37.80 -12.55 -18.71
C PRO A 20 -36.47 -12.63 -17.96
N SER A 21 -35.42 -13.05 -18.65
CA SER A 21 -34.08 -12.91 -18.17
C SER A 21 -33.88 -11.41 -17.88
N LEU A 22 -33.90 -11.03 -16.59
CA LEU A 22 -33.21 -9.83 -16.20
C LEU A 22 -31.79 -10.03 -16.75
N ALA A 23 -31.46 -9.26 -17.76
CA ALA A 23 -30.08 -9.10 -18.16
C ALA A 23 -29.35 -8.56 -16.92
N LEU A 24 -28.74 -9.45 -16.14
CA LEU A 24 -27.71 -9.08 -15.21
C LEU A 24 -26.75 -8.22 -16.03
N ALA A 25 -26.68 -6.94 -15.69
CA ALA A 25 -25.66 -6.06 -16.22
C ALA A 25 -24.36 -6.85 -16.09
N LYS A 26 -23.69 -7.13 -17.20
CA LYS A 26 -22.40 -7.82 -17.19
C LYS A 26 -21.55 -7.07 -16.17
N SER A 27 -21.20 -7.75 -15.10
CA SER A 27 -20.17 -7.25 -14.18
C SER A 27 -18.99 -6.80 -15.05
N PRO A 28 -18.40 -5.65 -14.83
CA PRO A 28 -17.20 -5.27 -15.56
C PRO A 28 -16.21 -6.44 -15.47
N ASP A 29 -15.51 -6.73 -16.57
CA ASP A 29 -14.48 -7.77 -16.58
C ASP A 29 -13.37 -7.30 -15.62
N LEU A 30 -13.45 -7.73 -14.36
CA LEU A 30 -12.48 -7.41 -13.33
C LEU A 30 -11.34 -8.43 -13.39
N THR A 31 -10.13 -7.94 -13.43
CA THR A 31 -8.90 -8.75 -13.33
C THR A 31 -8.33 -8.62 -11.93
N TYR A 32 -7.99 -9.72 -11.30
CA TYR A 32 -7.41 -9.73 -9.96
C TYR A 32 -5.88 -9.72 -10.03
N TRP A 33 -5.23 -9.27 -8.96
CA TRP A 33 -3.78 -9.11 -8.85
C TRP A 33 -2.99 -10.39 -9.15
N SER A 34 -3.52 -11.56 -8.75
CA SER A 34 -2.91 -12.86 -9.04
C SER A 34 -2.78 -13.19 -10.53
N GLU A 35 -3.47 -12.44 -11.39
CA GLU A 35 -3.43 -12.60 -12.84
C GLU A 35 -2.56 -11.51 -13.51
N LEU A 36 -1.91 -10.65 -12.71
CA LEU A 36 -1.06 -9.59 -13.24
C LEU A 36 0.26 -10.16 -13.75
N ASP A 37 0.53 -9.90 -15.02
CA ASP A 37 1.87 -10.05 -15.57
C ASP A 37 2.74 -8.91 -15.02
N LEU A 38 3.68 -9.25 -14.12
CA LEU A 38 4.66 -8.34 -13.54
C LEU A 38 5.99 -8.46 -14.28
N PRO A 39 6.18 -7.77 -15.42
CA PRO A 39 7.41 -7.86 -16.18
C PRO A 39 8.59 -7.30 -15.41
N SER A 40 9.76 -7.86 -15.65
CA SER A 40 11.02 -7.37 -15.09
C SER A 40 11.31 -5.93 -15.52
N VAL A 41 11.80 -5.13 -14.60
CA VAL A 41 12.20 -3.74 -14.84
C VAL A 41 13.72 -3.68 -15.01
N LYS A 42 14.18 -3.07 -16.09
CA LYS A 42 15.62 -2.91 -16.33
C LYS A 42 16.23 -1.99 -15.26
N VAL A 43 17.12 -2.53 -14.42
CA VAL A 43 17.85 -1.81 -13.38
C VAL A 43 19.33 -1.66 -13.75
N ASN A 44 20.03 -0.76 -13.06
CA ASN A 44 21.49 -0.65 -13.20
C ASN A 44 22.17 -1.88 -12.60
N LYS A 45 23.19 -2.42 -13.28
CA LYS A 45 23.76 -3.75 -12.98
C LYS A 45 24.95 -3.75 -12.01
N ASP A 46 25.32 -2.62 -11.44
CA ASP A 46 26.40 -2.56 -10.44
C ASP A 46 25.90 -3.01 -9.06
N LEU A 47 25.40 -4.25 -8.99
CA LEU A 47 24.95 -4.88 -7.75
C LEU A 47 26.07 -5.72 -7.16
N PRO A 48 26.29 -5.67 -5.83
CA PRO A 48 27.27 -6.55 -5.18
C PRO A 48 26.85 -8.01 -5.27
N GLU A 49 27.80 -8.93 -5.35
CA GLU A 49 27.56 -10.37 -5.33
C GLU A 49 26.92 -10.84 -4.01
N LYS A 50 27.19 -10.10 -2.92
CA LYS A 50 26.66 -10.39 -1.59
C LYS A 50 26.22 -9.11 -0.87
N TYR A 51 25.12 -9.19 -0.16
CA TYR A 51 24.61 -8.09 0.65
C TYR A 51 23.85 -8.62 1.88
N ASP A 52 24.06 -8.00 3.04
CA ASP A 52 23.40 -8.37 4.29
C ASP A 52 23.04 -7.10 5.07
N LEU A 53 21.76 -6.91 5.35
CA LEU A 53 21.26 -5.77 6.12
C LEU A 53 21.67 -5.83 7.60
N ARG A 54 22.03 -7.01 8.13
CA ARG A 54 22.56 -7.16 9.49
C ARG A 54 23.91 -6.45 9.62
N ASP A 55 24.78 -6.56 8.63
CA ASP A 55 26.09 -5.86 8.57
C ASP A 55 25.93 -4.33 8.54
N LYS A 56 24.73 -3.84 8.22
CA LYS A 56 24.39 -2.41 8.16
C LYS A 56 23.67 -1.92 9.43
N ASN A 57 23.42 -2.82 10.39
CA ASN A 57 22.62 -2.52 11.58
C ASN A 57 21.21 -2.01 11.23
N LEU A 58 20.55 -2.70 10.28
CA LEU A 58 19.24 -2.31 9.73
C LEU A 58 18.15 -3.34 10.00
N ILE A 59 18.45 -4.38 10.80
CA ILE A 59 17.52 -5.46 11.10
C ILE A 59 17.24 -5.49 12.61
N THR A 60 15.95 -5.49 12.95
CA THR A 60 15.45 -5.72 14.31
C THR A 60 15.53 -7.20 14.66
N ALA A 61 15.42 -7.54 15.96
CA ALA A 61 15.40 -8.94 16.41
C ALA A 61 14.29 -9.75 15.72
N CYS A 62 14.52 -11.04 15.56
CA CYS A 62 13.51 -11.95 15.06
C CYS A 62 12.49 -12.24 16.15
N LYS A 63 11.23 -11.89 15.90
CA LYS A 63 10.09 -12.13 16.80
C LYS A 63 9.46 -13.51 16.53
N ASP A 64 8.58 -13.96 17.42
CA ASP A 64 7.93 -15.26 17.34
C ASP A 64 6.42 -15.12 17.17
N GLN A 65 5.90 -15.58 16.03
CA GLN A 65 4.44 -15.62 15.76
C GLN A 65 3.73 -16.75 16.50
N GLY A 66 4.49 -17.66 17.15
CA GLY A 66 3.92 -18.87 17.75
C GLY A 66 3.23 -19.76 16.73
N TRP A 67 2.07 -20.30 17.10
CA TRP A 67 1.27 -21.20 16.26
C TRP A 67 0.22 -20.49 15.40
N HIS A 68 0.22 -19.16 15.38
CA HIS A 68 -0.79 -18.36 14.70
C HIS A 68 -0.48 -18.14 13.21
N GLY A 69 -1.53 -17.93 12.41
CA GLY A 69 -1.45 -17.63 10.98
C GLY A 69 -1.14 -16.17 10.68
N THR A 70 -0.21 -15.55 11.41
CA THR A 70 0.11 -14.12 11.32
C THR A 70 1.46 -13.80 10.66
N CYS A 71 2.08 -14.76 9.96
CA CYS A 71 3.36 -14.56 9.27
C CYS A 71 3.38 -13.28 8.40
N TRP A 72 2.27 -13.00 7.72
CA TRP A 72 2.08 -11.83 6.89
C TRP A 72 2.25 -10.51 7.65
N SER A 73 1.72 -10.40 8.88
CA SER A 73 1.88 -9.19 9.69
C SER A 73 3.32 -9.07 10.21
N PHE A 74 3.97 -10.17 10.61
CA PHE A 74 5.38 -10.19 11.02
C PHE A 74 6.32 -9.77 9.89
N ALA A 75 6.10 -10.30 8.70
CA ALA A 75 6.90 -9.96 7.53
C ALA A 75 6.72 -8.48 7.13
N ALA A 76 5.47 -7.97 7.11
CA ALA A 76 5.16 -6.57 6.81
C ALA A 76 5.74 -5.62 7.86
N ILE A 77 5.64 -5.94 9.14
CA ILE A 77 6.23 -5.16 10.23
C ILE A 77 7.76 -5.16 10.13
N SER A 78 8.38 -6.32 9.86
CA SER A 78 9.84 -6.40 9.64
C SER A 78 10.30 -5.52 8.47
N ALA A 79 9.55 -5.50 7.37
CA ALA A 79 9.81 -4.61 6.24
C ALA A 79 9.67 -3.13 6.63
N ALA A 80 8.64 -2.76 7.39
CA ALA A 80 8.43 -1.41 7.91
C ALA A 80 9.57 -0.98 8.83
N GLU A 81 9.96 -1.80 9.80
CA GLU A 81 11.05 -1.54 10.74
C GLU A 81 12.37 -1.28 10.00
N THR A 82 12.70 -2.12 9.02
CA THR A 82 13.89 -1.95 8.18
C THR A 82 13.86 -0.63 7.41
N ASN A 83 12.73 -0.28 6.81
CA ASN A 83 12.60 0.99 6.07
C ASN A 83 12.74 2.20 7.01
N LEU A 84 12.11 2.17 8.19
CA LEU A 84 12.26 3.24 9.18
C LEU A 84 13.70 3.42 9.65
N LEU A 85 14.45 2.32 9.85
CA LEU A 85 15.87 2.34 10.18
C LEU A 85 16.69 2.96 9.05
N MET A 86 16.45 2.57 7.81
CA MET A 86 17.15 3.11 6.64
C MET A 86 16.95 4.61 6.47
N LYS A 87 15.73 5.09 6.67
CA LYS A 87 15.35 6.51 6.52
C LYS A 87 15.66 7.37 7.76
N GLY A 88 16.16 6.77 8.85
CA GLY A 88 16.40 7.51 10.10
C GLY A 88 15.11 7.94 10.80
N LEU A 89 13.98 7.30 10.51
CA LEU A 89 12.67 7.59 11.11
C LEU A 89 12.43 6.81 12.42
N ALA A 90 13.37 5.99 12.82
CA ALA A 90 13.28 5.11 13.99
C ALA A 90 13.28 5.84 15.35
N GLY A 91 13.64 7.13 15.37
CA GLY A 91 13.73 7.97 16.57
C GLY A 91 15.16 8.01 17.14
N GLY A 92 15.85 9.12 16.92
CA GLY A 92 17.24 9.39 17.32
C GLY A 92 18.18 9.51 16.12
N GLU A 93 19.36 10.14 16.34
CA GLU A 93 20.34 10.39 15.27
C GLU A 93 21.07 9.13 14.77
N LYS A 94 20.98 8.01 15.50
CA LYS A 94 21.64 6.75 15.17
C LYS A 94 20.61 5.69 14.77
N LYS A 95 20.94 4.92 13.74
CA LYS A 95 20.24 3.68 13.38
C LYS A 95 20.45 2.67 14.50
N ASP A 96 19.43 2.50 15.32
CA ASP A 96 19.46 1.63 16.49
C ASP A 96 18.27 0.68 16.42
N PRO A 97 18.48 -0.58 15.97
CA PRO A 97 17.40 -1.55 15.81
C PRO A 97 16.64 -1.81 17.12
N ASP A 98 17.31 -1.74 18.29
CA ASP A 98 16.69 -1.99 19.58
C ASP A 98 15.66 -0.92 19.99
N LYS A 99 15.61 0.20 19.26
CA LYS A 99 14.62 1.27 19.47
C LYS A 99 13.42 1.22 18.54
N VAL A 100 13.45 0.30 17.59
CA VAL A 100 12.37 0.09 16.63
C VAL A 100 11.69 -1.23 16.97
N ASP A 101 10.45 -1.11 17.38
CA ASP A 101 9.63 -2.24 17.76
C ASP A 101 8.18 -1.87 17.47
N LEU A 102 7.64 -2.38 16.35
CA LEU A 102 6.29 -2.14 15.87
C LEU A 102 5.42 -3.37 16.13
N SER A 103 4.11 -3.18 16.22
CA SER A 103 3.19 -4.22 16.64
C SER A 103 2.58 -5.00 15.48
N GLU A 104 2.85 -6.28 15.45
CA GLU A 104 2.20 -7.26 14.59
C GLU A 104 0.74 -7.48 14.99
N LEU A 105 0.47 -7.49 16.31
CA LEU A 105 -0.87 -7.68 16.85
C LEU A 105 -1.83 -6.58 16.42
N GLN A 106 -1.39 -5.32 16.42
CA GLN A 106 -2.18 -4.19 15.96
C GLN A 106 -2.61 -4.38 14.49
N LEU A 107 -1.66 -4.68 13.63
CA LEU A 107 -1.92 -4.88 12.20
C LEU A 107 -2.85 -6.09 11.97
N ALA A 108 -2.57 -7.23 12.62
CA ALA A 108 -3.39 -8.44 12.51
C ALA A 108 -4.83 -8.20 12.98
N ARG A 109 -5.01 -7.49 14.11
CA ARG A 109 -6.32 -7.26 14.69
C ARG A 109 -7.19 -6.35 13.85
N PHE A 110 -6.66 -5.21 13.39
CA PHE A 110 -7.46 -4.23 12.67
C PHE A 110 -7.57 -4.52 11.16
N MET A 111 -6.82 -5.45 10.61
CA MET A 111 -7.03 -5.91 9.24
C MET A 111 -8.46 -6.40 9.01
N TYR A 112 -8.99 -7.20 9.93
CA TYR A 112 -10.31 -7.84 9.82
C TYR A 112 -11.42 -7.20 10.67
N ASP A 113 -11.10 -6.23 11.50
CA ASP A 113 -12.10 -5.55 12.36
C ASP A 113 -11.84 -4.03 12.35
N ARG A 114 -11.89 -3.47 11.17
CA ARG A 114 -11.68 -2.05 10.94
C ARG A 114 -12.85 -1.22 11.44
N ASN A 115 -12.51 -0.07 11.99
CA ASN A 115 -13.47 1.00 12.19
C ASN A 115 -13.47 1.94 10.97
N THR A 116 -14.49 2.77 10.88
CA THR A 116 -14.51 3.88 9.93
C THR A 116 -13.31 4.80 10.17
N ASP A 117 -12.58 5.17 9.14
CA ASP A 117 -11.46 6.11 9.22
C ASP A 117 -11.93 7.50 9.75
N PRO A 118 -11.02 8.32 10.32
CA PRO A 118 -11.37 9.62 10.89
C PRO A 118 -12.01 10.59 9.90
N SER A 119 -11.78 10.40 8.58
CA SER A 119 -12.44 11.20 7.55
C SER A 119 -13.91 10.79 7.35
N GLY A 120 -14.28 9.58 7.73
CA GLY A 120 -15.58 8.99 7.51
C GLY A 120 -15.82 8.49 6.10
N GLY A 121 -14.80 8.52 5.25
CA GLY A 121 -14.89 8.14 3.83
C GLY A 121 -15.03 6.65 3.61
N THR A 122 -14.53 5.83 4.53
CA THR A 122 -14.59 4.36 4.48
C THR A 122 -15.77 3.79 5.31
N LYS A 123 -16.77 4.62 5.60
CA LYS A 123 -17.91 4.18 6.38
C LYS A 123 -18.71 3.09 5.67
N GLY A 124 -18.74 1.92 6.27
CA GLY A 124 -19.44 0.75 5.75
C GLY A 124 -18.54 -0.28 5.08
N ASP A 125 -17.31 0.09 4.78
CA ASP A 125 -16.32 -0.84 4.25
C ASP A 125 -15.94 -1.89 5.31
N LYS A 126 -15.76 -3.14 4.87
CA LYS A 126 -15.36 -4.23 5.74
C LYS A 126 -14.38 -5.15 5.02
N VAL A 127 -13.44 -5.67 5.78
CA VAL A 127 -12.66 -6.85 5.42
C VAL A 127 -13.14 -7.99 6.32
N ILE A 128 -13.79 -8.97 5.73
CA ILE A 128 -14.51 -10.02 6.44
C ILE A 128 -13.72 -11.30 6.38
N ASN A 129 -13.49 -11.91 7.53
CA ASN A 129 -13.05 -13.28 7.63
C ASN A 129 -14.22 -14.22 7.34
N SER A 130 -14.21 -14.89 6.20
CA SER A 130 -15.27 -15.82 5.77
C SER A 130 -15.08 -17.25 6.26
N THR A 131 -13.95 -17.57 6.93
CA THR A 131 -13.64 -18.95 7.36
C THR A 131 -14.21 -19.28 8.73
N GLY A 132 -14.53 -18.27 9.55
CA GLY A 132 -14.90 -18.46 10.95
C GLY A 132 -13.71 -18.73 11.89
N ALA A 133 -12.47 -18.77 11.37
CA ALA A 133 -11.26 -18.75 12.18
C ALA A 133 -11.13 -17.42 12.93
N ASP A 134 -10.32 -17.35 13.97
CA ASP A 134 -10.07 -16.07 14.61
C ASP A 134 -9.08 -15.20 13.78
N TYR A 135 -8.95 -13.93 14.14
CA TYR A 135 -8.10 -12.99 13.39
C TYR A 135 -6.60 -13.32 13.46
N LEU A 136 -6.18 -14.13 14.42
CA LEU A 136 -4.81 -14.62 14.53
C LEU A 136 -4.54 -15.80 13.57
N ASP A 137 -5.58 -16.53 13.14
CA ASP A 137 -5.44 -17.78 12.39
C ASP A 137 -6.04 -17.71 10.97
N VAL A 138 -6.70 -16.62 10.59
CA VAL A 138 -7.31 -16.47 9.27
C VAL A 138 -6.30 -16.35 8.13
N GLY A 139 -5.05 -16.01 8.44
CA GLY A 139 -4.04 -15.69 7.43
C GLY A 139 -4.13 -14.23 6.95
N GLY A 140 -3.40 -13.92 5.90
CA GLY A 140 -3.32 -12.61 5.28
C GLY A 140 -2.29 -12.60 4.17
N GLU A 141 -2.07 -11.44 3.57
CA GLU A 141 -1.07 -11.27 2.50
C GLU A 141 -0.47 -9.86 2.56
N ALA A 142 0.80 -9.73 2.18
CA ALA A 142 1.55 -8.47 2.28
C ALA A 142 0.94 -7.34 1.45
N TYR A 143 0.31 -7.63 0.30
CA TYR A 143 -0.35 -6.56 -0.47
C TYR A 143 -1.60 -6.03 0.26
N LEU A 144 -2.31 -6.86 1.07
CA LEU A 144 -3.42 -6.38 1.91
C LEU A 144 -2.92 -5.40 2.98
N THR A 145 -1.72 -5.63 3.51
CA THR A 145 -1.09 -4.70 4.45
C THR A 145 -0.82 -3.35 3.81
N THR A 146 -0.53 -3.32 2.50
CA THR A 146 -0.37 -2.06 1.75
C THR A 146 -1.63 -1.21 1.80
N PHE A 147 -2.82 -1.81 1.59
CA PHE A 147 -4.08 -1.06 1.65
C PHE A 147 -4.41 -0.54 3.05
N ALA A 148 -4.13 -1.36 4.07
CA ALA A 148 -4.31 -0.98 5.46
C ALA A 148 -3.39 0.20 5.84
N LEU A 149 -2.10 0.06 5.60
CA LEU A 149 -1.09 1.08 5.91
C LEU A 149 -1.28 2.36 5.08
N ALA A 150 -1.71 2.24 3.81
CA ALA A 150 -2.04 3.39 2.96
C ALA A 150 -3.26 4.17 3.48
N SER A 151 -4.12 3.54 4.27
CA SER A 151 -5.27 4.18 4.93
C SER A 151 -4.92 4.79 6.29
N TRP A 152 -3.63 4.84 6.65
CA TRP A 152 -3.08 5.26 7.95
C TRP A 152 -3.47 4.36 9.12
N MET A 153 -3.78 3.09 8.86
CA MET A 153 -4.00 2.09 9.88
C MET A 153 -2.64 1.56 10.40
N GLY A 154 -2.01 2.29 11.30
CA GLY A 154 -0.67 1.97 11.81
C GLY A 154 0.47 2.31 10.84
N PRO A 155 1.70 1.76 11.03
CA PRO A 155 2.06 0.85 12.12
C PRO A 155 2.23 1.57 13.47
N VAL A 156 1.96 0.86 14.56
CA VAL A 156 2.02 1.35 15.93
C VAL A 156 3.20 0.73 16.69
N LYS A 157 3.78 1.46 17.64
CA LYS A 157 4.84 0.91 18.50
C LYS A 157 4.30 -0.21 19.39
N GLU A 158 4.99 -1.35 19.48
CA GLU A 158 4.60 -2.52 20.28
C GLU A 158 4.29 -2.16 21.73
N LYS A 159 5.12 -1.34 22.38
CA LYS A 159 4.90 -0.89 23.75
C LYS A 159 3.57 -0.17 24.03
N LYS A 160 2.87 0.28 22.98
CA LYS A 160 1.55 0.92 23.08
C LYS A 160 0.41 -0.09 23.04
N VAL A 161 0.66 -1.28 22.54
CA VAL A 161 -0.34 -2.34 22.37
C VAL A 161 -0.38 -3.22 23.62
N LYS A 162 -1.57 -3.49 24.11
CA LYS A 162 -1.79 -4.37 25.27
C LYS A 162 -3.02 -5.25 25.00
N PRO A 163 -2.94 -6.54 25.28
CA PRO A 163 -1.76 -7.26 25.81
C PRO A 163 -0.60 -7.29 24.80
N ALA A 164 0.55 -7.83 25.21
CA ALA A 164 1.63 -8.20 24.30
C ALA A 164 1.17 -9.31 23.35
N TYR A 165 1.85 -9.48 22.22
CA TYR A 165 1.44 -10.45 21.19
C TYR A 165 1.33 -11.88 21.73
N GLU A 166 2.30 -12.33 22.53
CA GLU A 166 2.35 -13.67 23.13
C GLU A 166 1.22 -13.96 24.11
N ASP A 167 0.58 -12.92 24.66
CA ASP A 167 -0.55 -13.02 25.59
C ASP A 167 -1.91 -12.84 24.89
N ALA A 168 -1.90 -12.61 23.58
CA ALA A 168 -3.12 -12.37 22.81
C ALA A 168 -3.85 -13.69 22.49
N ASP A 169 -5.17 -13.61 22.45
CA ASP A 169 -6.06 -14.69 22.01
C ASP A 169 -7.20 -14.16 21.14
N LYS A 170 -8.04 -15.05 20.66
CA LYS A 170 -9.22 -14.73 19.84
C LYS A 170 -10.20 -13.74 20.47
N ASN A 171 -10.20 -13.57 21.79
CA ASN A 171 -11.08 -12.67 22.53
C ASN A 171 -10.40 -11.33 22.81
N THR A 172 -9.12 -11.19 22.50
CA THR A 172 -8.34 -9.97 22.74
C THR A 172 -8.95 -8.81 21.98
N LYS A 173 -9.27 -7.76 22.74
CA LYS A 173 -9.79 -6.49 22.19
C LYS A 173 -8.72 -5.42 22.41
N LEU A 174 -8.35 -4.76 21.34
CA LEU A 174 -7.45 -3.63 21.39
C LEU A 174 -8.23 -2.31 21.50
N ASP A 175 -7.58 -1.31 22.09
CA ASP A 175 -8.10 0.05 22.12
C ASP A 175 -8.23 0.58 20.68
N LYS A 176 -9.38 1.18 20.35
CA LYS A 176 -9.68 1.68 19.01
C LYS A 176 -8.75 2.81 18.56
N SER A 177 -8.15 3.56 19.50
CA SER A 177 -7.15 4.58 19.18
C SER A 177 -5.87 4.00 18.55
N LEU A 178 -5.62 2.71 18.73
CA LEU A 178 -4.48 2.03 18.10
C LEU A 178 -4.64 1.87 16.58
N GLU A 179 -5.83 2.07 16.05
CA GLU A 179 -6.08 1.90 14.62
C GLU A 179 -5.56 3.09 13.79
N TYR A 180 -5.91 4.34 14.19
CA TYR A 180 -5.62 5.54 13.39
C TYR A 180 -4.91 6.66 14.15
N ASP A 181 -4.88 6.65 15.49
CA ASP A 181 -4.45 7.82 16.27
C ASP A 181 -3.01 7.72 16.79
N LEU A 182 -2.42 6.52 16.78
CA LEU A 182 -1.13 6.24 17.40
C LEU A 182 -0.09 5.68 16.43
N ASP A 183 -0.32 5.85 15.15
CA ASP A 183 0.61 5.46 14.10
C ASP A 183 1.99 6.09 14.27
N ARG A 184 3.02 5.34 13.89
CA ARG A 184 4.42 5.74 14.04
C ARG A 184 4.96 6.41 12.78
N ALA A 185 4.41 6.05 11.64
CA ALA A 185 4.81 6.51 10.33
C ALA A 185 3.66 6.30 9.34
N HIS A 186 3.58 7.15 8.32
CA HIS A 186 2.64 6.98 7.22
C HIS A 186 3.29 6.25 6.05
N LEU A 187 2.60 5.26 5.48
CA LEU A 187 3.02 4.65 4.22
C LEU A 187 2.96 5.71 3.12
N ARG A 188 4.11 5.98 2.50
CA ARG A 188 4.24 6.92 1.40
C ARG A 188 4.13 6.25 0.05
N ASN A 189 4.86 5.13 -0.11
CA ASN A 189 4.82 4.32 -1.32
C ASN A 189 4.88 2.84 -0.96
N ALA A 190 4.38 2.01 -1.89
CA ALA A 190 4.65 0.59 -1.87
C ALA A 190 4.84 0.11 -3.31
N TRP A 191 5.66 -0.93 -3.50
CA TRP A 191 5.92 -1.49 -4.82
C TRP A 191 5.78 -2.99 -4.78
N TRP A 192 5.09 -3.53 -5.78
CA TRP A 192 4.98 -4.95 -6.03
C TRP A 192 5.91 -5.29 -7.19
N VAL A 193 6.96 -6.01 -6.89
CA VAL A 193 8.07 -6.32 -7.80
C VAL A 193 7.97 -7.81 -8.13
N ASN A 194 8.19 -8.18 -9.39
CA ASN A 194 8.23 -9.59 -9.77
C ASN A 194 9.27 -10.33 -8.91
N ALA A 195 8.84 -11.32 -8.13
CA ALA A 195 9.69 -12.04 -7.18
C ALA A 195 10.80 -12.87 -7.87
N ARG A 196 10.67 -13.11 -9.17
CA ARG A 196 11.70 -13.79 -9.99
C ARG A 196 12.69 -12.83 -10.64
N ASP A 197 12.44 -11.51 -10.55
CA ASP A 197 13.38 -10.47 -11.02
C ASP A 197 14.38 -10.11 -9.91
N ARG A 198 15.41 -10.95 -9.78
CA ARG A 198 16.45 -10.83 -8.74
C ARG A 198 17.13 -9.47 -8.75
N ASP A 199 17.44 -8.92 -9.93
CA ASP A 199 18.12 -7.63 -10.05
C ASP A 199 17.27 -6.49 -9.52
N SER A 200 15.96 -6.49 -9.85
CA SER A 200 15.01 -5.52 -9.30
C SER A 200 14.89 -5.64 -7.78
N ILE A 201 14.74 -6.85 -7.25
CA ILE A 201 14.65 -7.07 -5.79
C ILE A 201 15.92 -6.57 -5.10
N LYS A 202 17.11 -6.94 -5.57
CA LYS A 202 18.39 -6.50 -5.00
C LYS A 202 18.54 -4.98 -5.02
N SER A 203 18.24 -4.35 -6.15
CA SER A 203 18.29 -2.90 -6.30
C SER A 203 17.32 -2.17 -5.35
N MET A 204 16.09 -2.67 -5.24
CA MET A 204 15.08 -2.12 -4.35
C MET A 204 15.41 -2.36 -2.87
N LEU A 205 15.98 -3.53 -2.53
CA LEU A 205 16.40 -3.86 -1.16
C LEU A 205 17.52 -2.91 -0.69
N ILE A 206 18.51 -2.62 -1.53
CA ILE A 206 19.55 -1.62 -1.21
C ILE A 206 18.93 -0.24 -0.96
N LYS A 207 17.91 0.13 -1.71
CA LYS A 207 17.32 1.47 -1.69
C LYS A 207 16.24 1.67 -0.63
N HIS A 208 15.40 0.66 -0.41
CA HIS A 208 14.17 0.77 0.38
C HIS A 208 14.11 -0.17 1.58
N GLY A 209 15.04 -1.12 1.69
CA GLY A 209 15.08 -2.12 2.76
C GLY A 209 14.39 -3.42 2.37
N SER A 210 14.08 -4.19 3.38
CA SER A 210 13.55 -5.55 3.24
C SER A 210 12.21 -5.58 2.52
N PRO A 211 12.04 -6.39 1.44
CA PRO A 211 10.73 -6.73 0.93
C PRO A 211 10.14 -7.92 1.68
N VAL A 212 8.82 -8.04 1.60
CA VAL A 212 8.09 -9.26 1.94
C VAL A 212 7.98 -10.14 0.72
N ILE A 213 8.23 -11.44 0.87
CA ILE A 213 7.94 -12.47 -0.11
C ILE A 213 7.14 -13.60 0.54
N CYS A 214 6.36 -14.32 -0.27
CA CYS A 214 5.67 -15.53 0.14
C CYS A 214 6.30 -16.75 -0.54
N TYR A 215 6.45 -17.86 0.20
CA TYR A 215 6.94 -19.11 -0.35
C TYR A 215 6.19 -20.29 0.27
N TYR A 216 6.28 -21.46 -0.34
CA TYR A 216 5.70 -22.68 0.24
C TYR A 216 6.63 -23.24 1.31
N SER A 217 6.26 -23.11 2.58
CA SER A 217 7.07 -23.58 3.71
C SER A 217 6.93 -25.08 3.98
N GLY A 218 5.84 -25.68 3.53
CA GLY A 218 5.48 -27.07 3.82
C GLY A 218 5.13 -27.33 5.29
N TYR A 219 5.02 -26.27 6.11
CA TYR A 219 4.80 -26.39 7.54
C TYR A 219 3.53 -27.17 7.92
N TRP A 220 2.46 -26.95 7.17
CA TRP A 220 1.17 -27.60 7.40
C TRP A 220 1.04 -29.01 6.81
N ASP A 221 2.00 -29.42 5.99
CA ASP A 221 2.04 -30.76 5.41
C ASP A 221 3.16 -31.58 6.04
N TYR A 222 2.83 -32.33 7.08
CA TYR A 222 3.79 -33.15 7.83
C TYR A 222 4.54 -34.16 6.94
N SER A 223 3.95 -34.61 5.82
CA SER A 223 4.59 -35.49 4.86
C SER A 223 5.70 -34.76 4.08
N TYR A 224 5.49 -33.49 3.74
CA TYR A 224 6.45 -32.63 3.08
C TYR A 224 7.53 -32.09 4.00
N HIS A 225 7.22 -31.77 5.24
CA HIS A 225 8.18 -31.29 6.24
C HIS A 225 9.36 -32.26 6.44
N LYS A 226 9.10 -33.55 6.23
CA LYS A 226 10.11 -34.60 6.29
C LYS A 226 10.93 -34.76 5.01
N VAL A 227 10.41 -34.27 3.86
CA VAL A 227 11.00 -34.43 2.51
C VAL A 227 11.69 -33.13 2.04
N LEU A 228 11.13 -31.97 2.38
CA LEU A 228 11.66 -30.66 2.01
C LEU A 228 12.58 -30.06 3.08
N GLY A 229 13.19 -30.89 3.89
CA GLY A 229 13.93 -30.54 5.09
C GLY A 229 14.67 -29.21 5.01
N VAL A 230 14.27 -28.29 5.89
CA VAL A 230 15.24 -27.30 6.38
C VAL A 230 16.46 -28.10 6.79
N SER A 231 17.56 -27.97 6.06
CA SER A 231 18.81 -28.56 6.50
C SER A 231 19.14 -27.92 7.85
N SER A 232 18.91 -28.62 8.92
CA SER A 232 19.18 -28.13 10.28
C SER A 232 20.67 -27.81 10.50
N THR A 233 21.53 -28.34 9.65
CA THR A 233 22.98 -28.08 9.71
C THR A 233 23.35 -26.73 9.10
N ASN A 234 22.72 -26.33 7.99
CA ASN A 234 23.08 -25.12 7.24
C ASN A 234 21.98 -24.06 7.27
N MET A 235 20.83 -24.38 7.85
CA MET A 235 19.62 -23.51 7.83
C MET A 235 19.28 -23.03 6.45
N THR A 236 19.05 -23.98 5.53
CA THR A 236 18.76 -23.77 4.12
C THR A 236 17.41 -24.38 3.74
N TYR A 237 16.73 -23.78 2.79
CA TYR A 237 15.46 -24.27 2.26
C TYR A 237 15.44 -24.20 0.74
N TYR A 238 15.00 -25.28 0.11
CA TYR A 238 14.77 -25.39 -1.33
C TYR A 238 13.63 -26.37 -1.62
N ASN A 239 12.60 -25.91 -2.31
CA ASN A 239 11.54 -26.75 -2.84
C ASN A 239 11.74 -26.99 -4.36
N PRO A 240 12.08 -28.22 -4.79
CA PRO A 240 12.23 -28.55 -6.20
C PRO A 240 10.90 -28.79 -6.94
N TYR A 241 9.77 -28.89 -6.23
CA TYR A 241 8.49 -29.31 -6.80
C TYR A 241 7.60 -28.08 -7.06
N PRO A 242 7.25 -27.80 -8.33
CA PRO A 242 6.34 -26.70 -8.64
C PRO A 242 4.88 -27.05 -8.29
N GLY A 243 4.06 -26.02 -8.15
CA GLY A 243 2.60 -26.16 -8.07
C GLY A 243 2.02 -26.22 -6.65
N GLN A 244 2.86 -26.14 -5.60
CA GLN A 244 2.37 -25.86 -4.25
C GLN A 244 2.06 -24.36 -4.13
N MET A 245 0.96 -24.06 -3.46
CA MET A 245 0.57 -22.69 -3.17
C MET A 245 1.46 -22.14 -2.04
N PRO A 246 2.12 -20.97 -2.21
CA PRO A 246 2.82 -20.32 -1.13
C PRO A 246 1.94 -20.15 0.10
N ASP A 247 2.48 -20.42 1.28
CA ASP A 247 1.74 -20.50 2.55
C ASP A 247 2.41 -19.75 3.71
N HIS A 248 3.60 -19.15 3.47
CA HIS A 248 4.35 -18.47 4.52
C HIS A 248 5.05 -17.22 4.01
N GLU A 249 4.76 -16.09 4.64
CA GLU A 249 5.38 -14.81 4.34
C GLU A 249 6.56 -14.51 5.24
N VAL A 250 7.64 -13.99 4.64
CA VAL A 250 8.92 -13.71 5.28
C VAL A 250 9.57 -12.45 4.70
N ALA A 251 10.58 -11.94 5.41
CA ALA A 251 11.31 -10.75 4.99
C ALA A 251 12.68 -11.11 4.39
N VAL A 252 12.95 -10.63 3.15
CA VAL A 252 14.29 -10.79 2.54
C VAL A 252 15.21 -9.71 3.09
N ILE A 253 16.29 -10.11 3.75
CA ILE A 253 17.23 -9.20 4.41
C ILE A 253 18.62 -9.16 3.76
N GLY A 254 18.81 -9.95 2.69
CA GLY A 254 20.08 -9.99 1.98
C GLY A 254 20.11 -11.09 0.92
N TRP A 255 21.28 -11.29 0.36
CA TRP A 255 21.56 -12.34 -0.63
C TRP A 255 23.05 -12.68 -0.69
N ASP A 256 23.33 -13.83 -1.28
CA ASP A 256 24.67 -14.26 -1.68
C ASP A 256 24.54 -15.01 -3.01
N ASP A 257 25.11 -14.47 -4.10
CA ASP A 257 25.03 -15.04 -5.44
C ASP A 257 25.85 -16.33 -5.58
N ASP A 258 26.88 -16.48 -4.75
CA ASP A 258 27.75 -17.64 -4.69
C ASP A 258 27.41 -18.62 -3.58
N TYR A 259 26.24 -18.43 -2.89
CA TYR A 259 25.85 -19.35 -1.82
C TYR A 259 25.77 -20.78 -2.33
N PRO A 260 26.58 -21.73 -1.76
CA PRO A 260 26.81 -23.02 -2.39
C PRO A 260 25.54 -23.88 -2.49
N ALA A 261 25.28 -24.43 -3.67
CA ALA A 261 24.15 -25.32 -3.94
C ALA A 261 24.19 -26.60 -3.10
N GLU A 262 25.37 -27.09 -2.75
CA GLU A 262 25.57 -28.28 -1.89
C GLU A 262 25.13 -28.09 -0.45
N ASN A 263 24.93 -26.85 0.00
CA ASN A 263 24.39 -26.58 1.33
C ASN A 263 22.90 -26.90 1.46
N PHE A 264 22.20 -27.06 0.34
CA PHE A 264 20.78 -27.41 0.29
C PHE A 264 20.57 -28.93 0.21
N SER A 265 19.46 -29.41 0.75
CA SER A 265 19.04 -30.81 0.64
C SER A 265 17.54 -30.91 0.34
N PRO A 266 17.16 -31.28 -0.91
CA PRO A 266 18.02 -31.61 -2.06
C PRO A 266 18.77 -30.37 -2.60
N SER A 267 19.86 -30.59 -3.35
CA SER A 267 20.60 -29.50 -3.99
C SER A 267 19.81 -28.92 -5.18
N PRO A 268 19.76 -27.58 -5.33
CA PRO A 268 19.18 -26.94 -6.51
C PRO A 268 20.04 -27.06 -7.79
N GLY A 269 21.31 -27.50 -7.66
CA GLY A 269 22.24 -27.66 -8.77
C GLY A 269 22.97 -26.39 -9.19
N GLU A 270 22.53 -25.24 -8.78
CA GLU A 270 23.13 -23.92 -9.05
C GLU A 270 23.21 -23.10 -7.76
N ASN A 271 24.26 -22.28 -7.63
CA ASN A 271 24.47 -21.40 -6.48
C ASN A 271 23.47 -20.25 -6.42
N GLY A 272 23.43 -19.61 -5.26
CA GLY A 272 22.72 -18.40 -5.00
C GLY A 272 21.48 -18.57 -4.13
N ALA A 273 21.37 -17.67 -3.14
CA ALA A 273 20.28 -17.69 -2.17
C ALA A 273 19.92 -16.30 -1.65
N TRP A 274 18.66 -16.17 -1.24
CA TRP A 274 18.17 -15.08 -0.41
C TRP A 274 18.46 -15.36 1.05
N LEU A 275 18.92 -14.37 1.79
CA LEU A 275 18.97 -14.39 3.24
C LEU A 275 17.62 -13.91 3.77
N ILE A 276 16.95 -14.75 4.55
CA ILE A 276 15.59 -14.56 5.01
C ILE A 276 15.56 -14.36 6.53
N LYS A 277 14.84 -13.34 7.01
CA LYS A 277 14.40 -13.20 8.38
C LYS A 277 13.02 -13.83 8.50
N ASN A 278 12.93 -14.87 9.35
CA ASN A 278 11.69 -15.58 9.66
C ASN A 278 10.95 -14.94 10.84
N SER A 279 9.86 -15.54 11.26
CA SER A 279 8.99 -15.14 12.39
C SER A 279 8.77 -16.25 13.41
N TRP A 280 9.78 -17.10 13.63
CA TRP A 280 9.73 -18.26 14.54
C TRP A 280 10.69 -18.12 15.73
N GLY A 281 10.97 -16.87 16.11
CA GLY A 281 11.85 -16.54 17.23
C GLY A 281 13.34 -16.62 16.90
N SER A 282 14.15 -15.95 17.70
CA SER A 282 15.61 -15.93 17.54
C SER A 282 16.30 -17.26 17.89
N ASN A 283 15.62 -18.15 18.62
CA ASN A 283 16.13 -19.47 18.93
C ASN A 283 16.00 -20.47 17.78
N TRP A 284 15.24 -20.12 16.74
CA TRP A 284 15.10 -20.91 15.53
C TRP A 284 16.14 -20.47 14.50
N GLY A 285 16.68 -21.42 13.74
CA GLY A 285 17.59 -21.09 12.66
C GLY A 285 18.92 -20.48 13.09
N ASN A 286 19.42 -19.56 12.31
CA ASN A 286 20.59 -18.76 12.62
C ASN A 286 20.12 -17.37 13.09
N ASP A 287 19.87 -17.23 14.39
CA ASP A 287 19.24 -16.04 15.00
C ASP A 287 17.90 -15.65 14.33
N GLY A 288 17.06 -16.66 14.05
CA GLY A 288 15.79 -16.48 13.36
C GLY A 288 15.88 -16.36 11.83
N CYS A 289 17.06 -16.57 11.25
CA CYS A 289 17.29 -16.43 9.81
C CYS A 289 17.64 -17.77 9.16
N PHE A 290 17.41 -17.83 7.83
CA PHE A 290 17.77 -18.96 6.98
C PHE A 290 18.06 -18.53 5.55
N TRP A 291 18.60 -19.46 4.74
CA TRP A 291 18.86 -19.24 3.33
C TRP A 291 17.81 -19.93 2.46
N LEU A 292 17.13 -19.15 1.61
CA LEU A 292 16.17 -19.63 0.62
C LEU A 292 16.81 -19.63 -0.77
N SER A 293 16.86 -20.79 -1.42
CA SER A 293 17.45 -20.89 -2.76
C SER A 293 16.73 -19.97 -3.75
N TYR A 294 17.50 -19.30 -4.62
CA TYR A 294 16.97 -18.58 -5.80
C TYR A 294 16.16 -19.47 -6.75
N HIS A 295 16.39 -20.78 -6.69
CA HIS A 295 15.83 -21.78 -7.59
C HIS A 295 14.57 -22.45 -7.02
N ASP A 296 14.10 -22.00 -5.85
CA ASP A 296 12.85 -22.48 -5.25
C ASP A 296 11.70 -22.32 -6.24
N LYS A 297 10.89 -23.39 -6.35
CA LYS A 297 9.82 -23.46 -7.37
C LYS A 297 8.48 -22.90 -6.92
N CYS A 298 8.36 -22.56 -5.64
CA CYS A 298 7.11 -22.12 -5.01
C CYS A 298 7.25 -20.81 -4.23
N ILE A 299 8.08 -19.89 -4.73
CA ILE A 299 8.02 -18.47 -4.36
C ILE A 299 6.88 -17.84 -5.14
N ASP A 300 6.07 -17.01 -4.48
CA ASP A 300 4.97 -16.25 -5.09
C ASP A 300 5.45 -15.31 -6.22
N ASP A 301 4.53 -14.76 -6.98
CA ASP A 301 4.85 -13.97 -8.17
C ASP A 301 5.38 -12.57 -7.85
N TYR A 302 5.20 -12.06 -6.62
CA TYR A 302 5.62 -10.72 -6.25
C TYR A 302 6.30 -10.61 -4.89
N ALA A 303 7.21 -9.63 -4.80
CA ALA A 303 7.80 -9.13 -3.58
C ALA A 303 7.22 -7.75 -3.27
N VAL A 304 6.84 -7.48 -2.02
CA VAL A 304 6.22 -6.23 -1.58
C VAL A 304 7.24 -5.38 -0.82
N PHE A 305 7.54 -4.21 -1.34
CA PHE A 305 8.35 -3.18 -0.69
C PHE A 305 7.45 -2.11 -0.09
N LEU A 306 7.77 -1.64 1.12
CA LEU A 306 7.07 -0.58 1.83
C LEU A 306 8.02 0.60 2.06
N ASP A 307 7.55 1.81 1.81
CA ASP A 307 8.33 3.04 1.99
C ASP A 307 7.52 4.05 2.81
N PHE A 308 8.04 4.40 3.97
CA PHE A 308 7.36 5.23 4.95
C PHE A 308 7.89 6.65 5.00
N ASP A 309 7.08 7.55 5.52
CA ASP A 309 7.42 8.91 5.92
C ASP A 309 7.00 9.13 7.39
N LYS A 310 7.30 10.31 7.94
CA LYS A 310 6.87 10.68 9.29
C LYS A 310 5.35 10.66 9.39
N ALA A 311 4.82 10.33 10.57
CA ALA A 311 3.38 10.38 10.83
C ALA A 311 2.80 11.80 10.82
N ASP A 312 3.64 12.83 10.96
CA ASP A 312 3.25 14.24 10.95
C ASP A 312 3.46 14.93 9.59
N ASN A 313 3.64 14.16 8.50
CA ASN A 313 3.81 14.70 7.15
C ASN A 313 2.56 15.39 6.61
N TYR A 314 1.36 14.92 7.00
CA TYR A 314 0.05 15.52 6.72
C TYR A 314 -0.86 15.34 7.92
N GLN A 315 -1.82 16.26 8.10
CA GLN A 315 -2.75 16.23 9.23
C GLN A 315 -4.05 15.47 8.93
N HIS A 316 -4.47 15.44 7.68
CA HIS A 316 -5.75 14.83 7.30
C HIS A 316 -5.62 14.02 6.04
N ILE A 317 -6.39 12.93 5.97
CA ILE A 317 -6.56 12.06 4.81
C ILE A 317 -8.02 12.07 4.35
N TYR A 318 -8.23 12.15 3.05
CA TYR A 318 -9.50 11.94 2.36
C TYR A 318 -9.40 10.69 1.51
N GLN A 319 -10.30 9.75 1.70
CA GLN A 319 -10.30 8.46 1.02
C GLN A 319 -11.69 7.83 0.98
N TYR A 320 -11.92 6.92 0.03
CA TYR A 320 -13.12 6.10 -0.07
C TYR A 320 -12.79 4.60 -0.19
N ASP A 321 -11.52 4.26 -0.34
CA ASP A 321 -11.02 2.91 -0.59
C ASP A 321 -10.53 2.25 0.70
N GLY A 322 -11.45 1.91 1.59
CA GLY A 322 -11.19 1.23 2.86
C GLY A 322 -11.16 -0.30 2.76
N GLY A 323 -11.56 -0.87 1.63
CA GLY A 323 -11.51 -2.31 1.40
C GLY A 323 -10.11 -2.82 1.02
N GLY A 324 -9.97 -4.13 0.95
CA GLY A 324 -8.75 -4.83 0.57
C GLY A 324 -8.79 -5.47 -0.82
N SER A 325 -9.83 -5.21 -1.60
CA SER A 325 -9.98 -5.77 -2.94
C SER A 325 -8.84 -5.36 -3.87
N THR A 326 -8.43 -6.27 -4.72
CA THR A 326 -7.35 -6.09 -5.70
C THR A 326 -7.87 -6.08 -7.13
N ALA A 327 -9.16 -5.82 -7.31
CA ALA A 327 -9.75 -5.77 -8.64
C ALA A 327 -9.24 -4.59 -9.46
N GLN A 328 -9.19 -4.78 -10.75
CA GLN A 328 -8.91 -3.76 -11.74
C GLN A 328 -10.16 -3.57 -12.59
N ASP A 329 -10.54 -2.33 -12.84
CA ASP A 329 -11.63 -2.04 -13.77
C ASP A 329 -11.13 -2.05 -15.22
N ILE A 330 -12.08 -1.91 -16.10
CA ILE A 330 -11.94 -1.97 -17.55
C ILE A 330 -10.78 -1.13 -18.05
N ALA A 331 -9.97 -1.76 -18.85
CA ALA A 331 -8.87 -1.14 -19.54
C ALA A 331 -9.33 -0.33 -20.74
N TYR A 332 -8.80 0.87 -20.86
CA TYR A 332 -8.87 1.65 -22.09
C TYR A 332 -7.51 1.65 -22.80
N LYS A 333 -7.53 1.55 -24.13
CA LYS A 333 -6.28 1.57 -24.90
C LYS A 333 -5.60 2.94 -24.81
N LYS A 334 -4.29 2.93 -24.56
CA LYS A 334 -3.38 4.07 -24.53
C LYS A 334 -3.53 5.02 -23.35
N LYS A 335 -4.74 5.34 -22.91
CA LYS A 335 -4.98 6.26 -21.80
C LYS A 335 -6.33 6.05 -21.15
N THR A 336 -6.41 6.41 -19.89
CA THR A 336 -7.65 6.43 -19.11
C THR A 336 -7.56 7.46 -17.99
N PHE A 337 -8.70 7.84 -17.44
CA PHE A 337 -8.80 8.81 -16.36
C PHE A 337 -9.64 8.25 -15.23
N MET A 338 -9.22 8.56 -14.01
CA MET A 338 -9.99 8.30 -12.80
C MET A 338 -10.07 9.55 -11.95
N SER A 339 -11.12 9.67 -11.15
CA SER A 339 -11.29 10.78 -10.23
C SER A 339 -12.05 10.38 -8.99
N ASN A 340 -11.66 10.97 -7.84
CA ASN A 340 -12.49 11.03 -6.65
C ASN A 340 -12.87 12.49 -6.37
N VAL A 341 -14.12 12.68 -5.92
CA VAL A 341 -14.65 13.96 -5.50
C VAL A 341 -14.81 13.94 -3.99
N PHE A 342 -14.07 14.79 -3.31
CA PHE A 342 -14.10 14.95 -1.86
C PHE A 342 -14.75 16.28 -1.46
N LYS A 343 -15.03 16.43 -0.17
CA LYS A 343 -15.53 17.67 0.41
C LYS A 343 -14.69 18.00 1.64
N SER A 344 -14.01 19.15 1.61
CA SER A 344 -13.20 19.62 2.73
C SER A 344 -14.03 19.81 4.00
N LYS A 345 -13.47 19.49 5.15
CA LYS A 345 -14.14 19.60 6.46
C LYS A 345 -14.00 21.00 7.07
N LYS A 346 -12.90 21.68 6.75
CA LYS A 346 -12.54 23.02 7.24
C LYS A 346 -11.71 23.76 6.19
N ASP A 347 -11.18 24.93 6.52
CA ASP A 347 -10.18 25.61 5.69
C ASP A 347 -8.86 24.80 5.75
N GLU A 348 -8.47 24.21 4.64
CA GLU A 348 -7.34 23.28 4.51
C GLU A 348 -6.48 23.59 3.29
N THR A 349 -5.27 23.06 3.28
CA THR A 349 -4.37 23.11 2.14
C THR A 349 -4.05 21.69 1.67
N LEU A 350 -4.49 21.33 0.46
CA LEU A 350 -4.15 20.07 -0.18
C LEU A 350 -2.68 20.07 -0.57
N LYS A 351 -1.91 19.14 -0.01
CA LYS A 351 -0.46 19.03 -0.14
C LYS A 351 -0.03 17.93 -1.09
N ALA A 352 -0.74 16.81 -1.04
CA ALA A 352 -0.39 15.63 -1.83
C ALA A 352 -1.63 14.83 -2.19
N VAL A 353 -1.48 13.97 -3.17
CA VAL A 353 -2.48 12.95 -3.55
C VAL A 353 -1.80 11.60 -3.66
N SER A 354 -2.56 10.52 -3.53
CA SER A 354 -2.03 9.19 -3.82
C SER A 354 -2.97 8.40 -4.71
N PHE A 355 -2.40 7.37 -5.31
CA PHE A 355 -3.12 6.41 -6.14
C PHE A 355 -2.40 5.07 -6.17
N PHE A 356 -3.13 4.03 -6.57
CA PHE A 356 -2.54 2.74 -6.91
C PHE A 356 -2.32 2.64 -8.42
N ALA A 357 -1.27 1.94 -8.83
CA ALA A 357 -1.02 1.53 -10.21
C ALA A 357 -0.93 0.01 -10.24
N THR A 358 -1.68 -0.61 -11.15
CA THR A 358 -1.84 -2.08 -11.20
C THR A 358 -0.94 -2.76 -12.23
N GLN A 359 -0.09 -2.00 -12.91
CA GLN A 359 0.78 -2.51 -13.98
C GLN A 359 2.23 -2.16 -13.72
N ASN A 360 3.12 -3.12 -13.94
CA ASN A 360 4.58 -2.90 -13.98
C ASN A 360 5.06 -2.22 -15.26
N SER A 361 4.17 -1.82 -16.13
CA SER A 361 4.55 -1.05 -17.30
C SER A 361 4.81 0.40 -16.91
N LYS A 362 5.73 1.05 -17.61
CA LYS A 362 6.06 2.48 -17.43
C LYS A 362 4.85 3.37 -17.74
N ILE A 363 3.88 3.40 -16.82
CA ILE A 363 2.70 4.25 -16.92
C ILE A 363 3.12 5.69 -16.65
N LYS A 364 2.83 6.58 -17.58
CA LYS A 364 2.87 8.02 -17.34
C LYS A 364 1.59 8.40 -16.62
N TYR A 365 1.71 9.18 -15.55
CA TYR A 365 0.55 9.77 -14.89
C TYR A 365 0.59 11.30 -14.97
N SER A 366 -0.58 11.92 -14.93
CA SER A 366 -0.73 13.33 -14.64
C SER A 366 -1.87 13.56 -13.66
N VAL A 367 -1.65 14.47 -12.72
CA VAL A 367 -2.61 14.86 -11.68
C VAL A 367 -3.10 16.28 -11.98
N GLN A 368 -4.40 16.51 -11.82
CA GLN A 368 -5.01 17.83 -11.80
C GLN A 368 -6.04 17.90 -10.68
N ILE A 369 -6.14 19.04 -10.05
CA ILE A 369 -7.11 19.33 -8.99
C ILE A 369 -8.14 20.34 -9.52
N TYR A 370 -9.43 20.06 -9.29
CA TYR A 370 -10.51 20.99 -9.61
C TYR A 370 -11.26 21.38 -8.34
N THR A 371 -11.64 22.66 -8.24
CA THR A 371 -12.49 23.21 -7.19
C THR A 371 -13.64 24.01 -7.82
N ASP A 372 -14.59 24.46 -7.01
CA ASP A 372 -15.73 25.26 -7.48
C ASP A 372 -16.53 24.53 -8.57
N MET A 373 -16.73 23.21 -8.39
CA MET A 373 -17.44 22.37 -9.36
C MET A 373 -18.88 22.83 -9.56
N LYS A 374 -19.31 22.89 -10.82
CA LYS A 374 -20.63 23.36 -11.26
C LYS A 374 -21.63 22.23 -11.45
N ASP A 375 -21.14 21.06 -11.83
CA ASP A 375 -21.93 19.85 -12.04
C ASP A 375 -21.39 18.71 -11.17
N PRO A 376 -22.17 18.18 -10.22
CA PRO A 376 -21.73 17.08 -9.38
C PRO A 376 -21.52 15.74 -10.13
N LYS A 377 -21.92 15.66 -11.40
CA LYS A 377 -21.71 14.48 -12.27
C LYS A 377 -20.46 14.61 -13.13
N ASP A 378 -19.82 15.76 -13.13
CA ASP A 378 -18.63 16.03 -13.93
C ASP A 378 -17.50 16.55 -13.03
N PRO A 379 -16.51 15.69 -12.67
CA PRO A 379 -15.41 16.04 -11.78
C PRO A 379 -14.46 17.11 -12.35
N VAL A 380 -14.60 17.49 -13.61
CA VAL A 380 -13.79 18.54 -14.25
C VAL A 380 -14.60 19.80 -14.58
N SER A 381 -15.86 19.88 -14.14
CA SER A 381 -16.74 21.04 -14.37
C SER A 381 -16.32 22.31 -13.62
N GLY A 382 -15.35 22.21 -12.73
CA GLY A 382 -14.86 23.29 -11.89
C GLY A 382 -13.66 24.02 -12.48
N ARG A 383 -12.98 24.76 -11.59
CA ARG A 383 -11.75 25.48 -11.90
C ARG A 383 -10.54 24.58 -11.66
N ALA A 384 -9.72 24.36 -12.70
CA ALA A 384 -8.41 23.72 -12.55
C ALA A 384 -7.50 24.58 -11.66
N ARG A 385 -6.82 23.96 -10.71
CA ARG A 385 -6.04 24.66 -9.66
C ARG A 385 -4.55 24.58 -9.87
N LEU A 386 -4.03 23.51 -10.48
CA LEU A 386 -2.62 23.44 -10.85
C LEU A 386 -2.41 24.18 -12.18
N GLY A 387 -1.46 25.10 -12.20
CA GLY A 387 -1.11 25.86 -13.42
C GLY A 387 -0.64 24.91 -14.51
N GLU A 388 0.27 23.99 -14.15
CA GLU A 388 0.64 22.82 -14.94
C GLU A 388 0.22 21.55 -14.20
N LYS A 389 -0.12 20.49 -14.95
CA LYS A 389 -0.43 19.20 -14.35
C LYS A 389 0.82 18.62 -13.70
N GLN A 390 0.68 18.15 -12.46
CA GLN A 390 1.74 17.36 -11.82
C GLN A 390 1.91 16.05 -12.56
N THR A 391 3.11 15.76 -13.09
CA THR A 391 3.35 14.59 -13.94
C THR A 391 4.44 13.70 -13.40
N GLY A 392 4.37 12.40 -13.75
CA GLY A 392 5.41 11.44 -13.40
C GLY A 392 5.25 10.13 -14.14
N ARG A 393 6.00 9.12 -13.66
CA ARG A 393 5.96 7.75 -14.19
C ARG A 393 6.00 6.76 -13.05
N THR A 394 5.26 5.66 -13.19
CA THR A 394 5.41 4.47 -12.36
C THR A 394 6.44 3.54 -13.00
N SER A 395 7.18 2.79 -12.18
CA SER A 395 8.11 1.76 -12.65
C SER A 395 7.61 0.37 -12.33
N TYR A 396 6.90 0.24 -11.22
CA TYR A 396 6.32 -1.00 -10.70
C TYR A 396 4.83 -0.79 -10.45
N ALA A 397 4.07 -1.88 -10.33
CA ALA A 397 2.77 -1.83 -9.71
C ALA A 397 2.91 -1.42 -8.23
N GLY A 398 1.87 -0.86 -7.63
CA GLY A 398 1.91 -0.47 -6.22
C GLY A 398 1.20 0.84 -5.90
N TYR A 399 1.52 1.37 -4.73
CA TYR A 399 0.97 2.58 -4.16
C TYR A 399 1.95 3.75 -4.32
N TYR A 400 1.46 4.90 -4.77
CA TYR A 400 2.26 6.08 -5.04
C TYR A 400 1.65 7.33 -4.40
N THR A 401 2.45 8.07 -3.65
CA THR A 401 2.10 9.41 -3.16
C THR A 401 2.86 10.47 -3.95
N VAL A 402 2.14 11.48 -4.40
CA VAL A 402 2.65 12.58 -5.22
C VAL A 402 2.40 13.89 -4.47
N ASP A 403 3.48 14.54 -4.02
CA ASP A 403 3.40 15.89 -3.48
C ASP A 403 3.04 16.87 -4.59
N LEU A 404 2.20 17.84 -4.30
CA LEU A 404 1.86 18.90 -5.24
C LEU A 404 2.92 20.01 -5.17
N ASP A 405 3.53 20.34 -6.31
CA ASP A 405 4.47 21.47 -6.40
C ASP A 405 3.78 22.79 -6.00
N ASP A 406 2.50 22.92 -6.37
CA ASP A 406 1.63 24.02 -6.00
C ASP A 406 0.49 23.52 -5.09
N PRO A 407 0.61 23.60 -3.74
CA PRO A 407 -0.43 23.23 -2.82
C PRO A 407 -1.72 24.01 -3.05
N VAL A 408 -2.88 23.34 -2.95
CA VAL A 408 -4.18 23.93 -3.29
C VAL A 408 -4.97 24.27 -2.03
N ARG A 409 -5.30 25.55 -1.85
CA ARG A 409 -6.13 26.00 -0.74
C ARG A 409 -7.58 25.62 -0.96
N LEU A 410 -8.18 24.96 0.02
CA LEU A 410 -9.56 24.53 0.08
C LEU A 410 -10.30 25.32 1.18
N LYS A 411 -11.51 25.77 0.88
CA LYS A 411 -12.40 26.38 1.86
C LYS A 411 -13.24 25.30 2.57
N GLU A 412 -13.67 25.58 3.78
CA GLU A 412 -14.60 24.69 4.49
C GLU A 412 -15.79 24.32 3.60
N LYS A 413 -16.16 23.05 3.61
CA LYS A 413 -17.27 22.47 2.82
C LYS A 413 -17.14 22.60 1.31
N MET A 414 -15.97 22.95 0.79
CA MET A 414 -15.71 23.04 -0.64
C MET A 414 -15.60 21.65 -1.26
N PRO A 415 -16.39 21.30 -2.28
CA PRO A 415 -16.14 20.12 -3.08
C PRO A 415 -14.89 20.33 -3.93
N PHE A 416 -14.03 19.33 -3.98
CA PHE A 416 -12.85 19.30 -4.84
C PHE A 416 -12.67 17.92 -5.45
N SER A 417 -12.17 17.86 -6.66
CA SER A 417 -11.84 16.59 -7.31
C SER A 417 -10.34 16.45 -7.53
N VAL A 418 -9.88 15.22 -7.36
CA VAL A 418 -8.55 14.76 -7.76
C VAL A 418 -8.72 13.95 -9.03
N VAL A 419 -8.17 14.43 -10.14
CA VAL A 419 -8.25 13.77 -11.44
C VAL A 419 -6.87 13.24 -11.81
N ILE A 420 -6.79 11.95 -12.10
CA ILE A 420 -5.55 11.29 -12.50
C ILE A 420 -5.72 10.70 -13.89
N GLU A 421 -4.84 11.08 -14.80
CA GLU A 421 -4.69 10.48 -16.11
C GLU A 421 -3.58 9.43 -16.06
N PHE A 422 -3.87 8.22 -16.51
CA PHE A 422 -2.86 7.21 -16.83
C PHE A 422 -2.71 7.07 -18.32
N LYS A 423 -1.45 6.97 -18.78
CA LYS A 423 -1.11 6.86 -20.20
C LYS A 423 0.10 5.95 -20.40
N THR A 424 0.04 5.11 -21.44
CA THR A 424 1.16 4.32 -21.94
C THR A 424 1.63 4.84 -23.31
N ASP A 425 2.91 4.67 -23.60
CA ASP A 425 3.46 4.96 -24.94
C ASP A 425 3.15 3.85 -25.94
N LYS A 426 2.75 2.67 -25.46
CA LYS A 426 2.39 1.51 -26.25
C LYS A 426 0.88 1.48 -26.55
N ASN A 427 0.47 0.66 -27.51
CA ASN A 427 -0.95 0.43 -27.78
C ASN A 427 -1.52 -0.68 -26.89
N GLU A 428 -1.23 -0.60 -25.60
CA GLU A 428 -1.64 -1.53 -24.54
C GLU A 428 -2.84 -0.99 -23.79
N ASN A 429 -3.51 -1.86 -23.07
CA ASN A 429 -4.53 -1.46 -22.11
C ASN A 429 -3.89 -0.76 -20.92
N VAL A 430 -4.58 0.24 -20.40
CA VAL A 430 -4.26 0.91 -19.14
C VAL A 430 -5.40 0.59 -18.18
N PHE A 431 -5.06 -0.07 -17.08
CA PHE A 431 -6.04 -0.50 -16.09
C PHE A 431 -6.17 0.53 -14.97
N LEU A 432 -7.38 0.65 -14.43
CA LEU A 432 -7.68 1.49 -13.29
C LEU A 432 -7.87 0.62 -12.03
N PRO A 433 -7.21 0.96 -10.93
CA PRO A 433 -7.41 0.27 -9.66
C PRO A 433 -8.72 0.69 -9.01
N VAL A 434 -9.55 -0.28 -8.70
CA VAL A 434 -10.81 -0.08 -7.98
C VAL A 434 -10.81 -0.80 -6.64
N ASP A 435 -11.55 -0.25 -5.70
CA ASP A 435 -11.99 -0.90 -4.49
C ASP A 435 -13.45 -1.31 -4.70
N THR A 436 -13.75 -2.60 -4.61
CA THR A 436 -15.09 -3.15 -4.89
C THR A 436 -15.33 -4.41 -4.09
N ASP A 437 -16.60 -4.80 -3.96
CA ASP A 437 -16.97 -6.06 -3.34
C ASP A 437 -16.24 -7.22 -3.99
N ALA A 438 -15.64 -8.08 -3.19
CA ALA A 438 -14.92 -9.24 -3.69
C ALA A 438 -14.85 -10.37 -2.67
N LYS A 439 -14.77 -11.60 -3.20
CA LYS A 439 -14.36 -12.79 -2.45
C LYS A 439 -13.00 -13.22 -2.94
N ARG A 440 -12.06 -13.44 -2.01
CA ARG A 440 -10.72 -13.86 -2.37
C ARG A 440 -10.33 -15.15 -1.67
N TYR A 441 -9.86 -16.13 -2.46
CA TYR A 441 -9.36 -17.44 -2.00
C TYR A 441 -10.29 -18.21 -1.02
N GLY A 442 -11.54 -17.81 -0.89
CA GLY A 442 -12.49 -18.43 0.02
C GLY A 442 -12.27 -18.15 1.51
N TRP A 443 -11.28 -17.32 1.88
CA TRP A 443 -10.98 -17.01 3.28
C TRP A 443 -11.21 -15.53 3.65
N SER A 444 -11.26 -14.63 2.70
CA SER A 444 -11.63 -13.23 2.94
C SER A 444 -12.67 -12.73 1.96
N GLU A 445 -13.55 -11.86 2.44
CA GLU A 445 -14.54 -11.13 1.65
C GLU A 445 -14.39 -9.64 1.92
N TYR A 446 -14.74 -8.84 0.94
CA TYR A 446 -14.67 -7.38 1.01
C TYR A 446 -16.03 -6.80 0.70
N ASP A 447 -16.62 -6.10 1.67
CA ASP A 447 -17.77 -5.24 1.44
C ASP A 447 -17.27 -3.82 1.27
N VAL A 448 -17.62 -3.20 0.16
CA VAL A 448 -17.25 -1.82 -0.16
C VAL A 448 -18.51 -0.97 -0.20
N SER A 449 -18.46 0.18 0.44
CA SER A 449 -19.53 1.14 0.47
C SER A 449 -19.18 2.37 -0.36
N SER A 450 -20.04 2.77 -1.26
CA SER A 450 -19.86 3.98 -2.04
C SER A 450 -21.16 4.78 -2.14
N ALA A 451 -21.05 6.06 -2.43
CA ALA A 451 -22.20 6.92 -2.68
C ALA A 451 -22.05 7.63 -4.03
N LYS A 452 -23.17 7.81 -4.71
CA LYS A 452 -23.24 8.52 -5.98
C LYS A 452 -22.49 9.85 -5.94
N GLY A 453 -21.62 10.06 -6.93
CA GLY A 453 -20.84 11.28 -7.04
C GLY A 453 -19.50 11.25 -6.34
N GLN A 454 -19.05 10.10 -5.82
CA GLN A 454 -17.75 9.96 -5.17
C GLN A 454 -16.62 9.62 -6.14
N SER A 455 -16.85 8.67 -7.06
CA SER A 455 -15.79 8.10 -7.91
C SER A 455 -16.20 8.01 -9.37
N PHE A 456 -15.30 8.45 -10.24
CA PHE A 456 -15.58 8.57 -11.67
C PHE A 456 -14.44 8.00 -12.52
N VAL A 457 -14.81 7.49 -13.71
CA VAL A 457 -13.86 7.07 -14.75
C VAL A 457 -14.19 7.71 -16.09
N SER A 458 -13.17 7.91 -16.92
CA SER A 458 -13.33 8.43 -18.27
C SER A 458 -12.25 7.88 -19.19
N LYS A 459 -12.61 7.62 -20.46
CA LYS A 459 -11.67 7.22 -21.52
C LYS A 459 -10.97 8.41 -22.21
N ASP A 460 -11.56 9.60 -22.12
CA ASP A 460 -11.09 10.78 -22.86
C ASP A 460 -10.91 12.04 -21.99
N GLY A 461 -11.34 11.98 -20.71
CA GLY A 461 -11.31 13.09 -19.76
C GLY A 461 -12.41 14.12 -19.97
N LYS A 462 -13.44 13.81 -20.79
CA LYS A 462 -14.57 14.69 -21.10
C LYS A 462 -15.90 14.08 -20.69
N GLU A 463 -16.13 12.82 -21.07
CA GLU A 463 -17.31 12.08 -20.68
C GLU A 463 -16.98 11.20 -19.46
N TRP A 464 -17.69 11.40 -18.36
CA TRP A 464 -17.45 10.75 -17.09
C TRP A 464 -18.56 9.78 -16.71
N LYS A 465 -18.17 8.57 -16.31
CA LYS A 465 -19.06 7.57 -15.72
C LYS A 465 -18.85 7.57 -14.21
N ASP A 466 -19.93 7.76 -13.45
CA ASP A 466 -19.95 7.58 -12.01
C ASP A 466 -19.97 6.09 -11.70
N VAL A 467 -18.84 5.55 -11.20
CA VAL A 467 -18.72 4.13 -10.82
C VAL A 467 -19.16 3.87 -9.40
N SER A 468 -19.31 4.92 -8.59
CA SER A 468 -19.79 4.82 -7.21
C SER A 468 -21.32 4.79 -7.09
N ALA A 469 -22.03 4.98 -8.21
CA ALA A 469 -23.49 5.08 -8.21
C ALA A 469 -24.20 3.78 -7.80
N ASP A 470 -23.58 2.63 -8.00
CA ASP A 470 -24.11 1.31 -7.67
C ASP A 470 -23.92 0.93 -6.18
N GLY A 471 -23.17 1.75 -5.41
CA GLY A 471 -23.04 1.64 -3.96
C GLY A 471 -21.91 0.74 -3.46
N ASN A 472 -21.09 0.17 -4.34
CA ASN A 472 -20.08 -0.85 -4.00
C ASN A 472 -18.75 -0.72 -4.76
N THR A 473 -18.44 0.45 -5.33
CA THR A 473 -17.19 0.65 -6.07
C THR A 473 -16.64 2.05 -5.84
N ASN A 474 -15.35 2.16 -5.51
CA ASN A 474 -14.61 3.41 -5.41
C ASN A 474 -13.30 3.34 -6.20
N MET A 475 -12.82 4.49 -6.67
CA MET A 475 -11.47 4.61 -7.22
C MET A 475 -10.46 4.70 -6.08
N ARG A 476 -9.31 4.04 -6.23
CA ARG A 476 -8.22 4.08 -5.24
C ARG A 476 -7.39 5.34 -5.37
N ILE A 477 -7.97 6.44 -4.91
CA ILE A 477 -7.36 7.78 -4.86
C ILE A 477 -7.54 8.34 -3.47
N LYS A 478 -6.46 8.89 -2.89
CA LYS A 478 -6.50 9.62 -1.62
C LYS A 478 -6.02 11.05 -1.82
N ALA A 479 -6.38 11.91 -0.88
CA ALA A 479 -5.92 13.29 -0.82
C ALA A 479 -5.45 13.62 0.60
N PHE A 480 -4.34 14.35 0.71
CA PHE A 480 -3.71 14.67 1.98
C PHE A 480 -3.65 16.17 2.18
N THR A 481 -4.15 16.63 3.33
CA THR A 481 -4.25 18.05 3.64
C THR A 481 -3.67 18.39 5.00
N ASP A 482 -3.30 19.66 5.15
CA ASP A 482 -3.04 20.31 6.43
C ASP A 482 -4.07 21.40 6.69
N ASP A 483 -4.25 21.77 7.95
CA ASP A 483 -5.02 22.95 8.32
C ASP A 483 -4.39 24.19 7.65
N SER A 484 -5.21 25.01 7.03
CA SER A 484 -4.71 26.25 6.46
C SER A 484 -4.35 27.24 7.54
N GLU A 485 -3.18 27.83 7.46
CA GLU A 485 -2.82 28.96 8.30
C GLU A 485 -3.84 30.09 8.14
N PRO A 486 -4.26 30.70 9.25
CA PRO A 486 -5.18 31.84 9.20
C PRO A 486 -4.61 32.98 8.35
N LEU A 487 -5.42 33.53 7.43
CA LEU A 487 -4.96 34.60 6.54
C LEU A 487 -4.45 35.84 7.28
N TRP A 488 -4.95 36.10 8.50
CA TRP A 488 -4.50 37.24 9.29
C TRP A 488 -3.04 37.10 9.76
N GLU A 489 -2.52 35.92 9.96
CA GLU A 489 -1.11 35.69 10.29
C GLU A 489 -0.19 36.08 9.14
N LEU A 490 -0.60 35.80 7.90
CA LEU A 490 0.13 36.26 6.70
C LEU A 490 0.11 37.80 6.59
N TRP A 491 -1.01 38.45 6.93
CA TRP A 491 -1.12 39.89 6.94
C TRP A 491 -0.26 40.52 8.03
N ILE A 492 -0.21 39.94 9.23
CA ILE A 492 0.68 40.40 10.32
C ILE A 492 2.13 40.22 9.90
N ALA A 493 2.54 39.08 9.34
CA ALA A 493 3.93 38.90 8.86
C ALA A 493 4.28 39.90 7.77
N ALA A 494 3.38 40.16 6.83
CA ALA A 494 3.57 41.20 5.80
C ALA A 494 3.69 42.62 6.42
N ALA A 495 2.84 42.97 7.38
CA ALA A 495 2.87 44.26 8.08
C ALA A 495 4.18 44.45 8.85
N ILE A 496 4.66 43.41 9.54
CA ILE A 496 5.97 43.43 10.24
C ILE A 496 7.11 43.64 9.23
N GLY A 497 7.07 42.94 8.09
CA GLY A 497 8.06 43.14 7.02
C GLY A 497 8.09 44.56 6.48
N VAL A 498 6.92 45.16 6.25
CA VAL A 498 6.79 46.58 5.80
C VAL A 498 7.33 47.53 6.86
N ILE A 499 7.01 47.35 8.15
CA ILE A 499 7.53 48.18 9.25
C ILE A 499 9.03 48.07 9.34
N ALA A 500 9.61 46.88 9.26
CA ALA A 500 11.05 46.66 9.29
C ALA A 500 11.76 47.35 8.11
N PHE A 501 11.17 47.31 6.91
CA PHE A 501 11.68 47.97 5.72
C PHE A 501 11.69 49.50 5.89
N PHE A 502 10.63 50.12 6.43
CA PHE A 502 10.59 51.54 6.69
C PHE A 502 11.58 51.95 7.80
N ALA A 503 11.73 51.15 8.85
CA ALA A 503 12.72 51.39 9.90
C ALA A 503 14.16 51.38 9.34
N LEU A 504 14.46 50.46 8.40
CA LEU A 504 15.75 50.41 7.72
C LEU A 504 16.01 51.68 6.89
N ILE A 505 15.01 52.15 6.13
CA ILE A 505 15.09 53.38 5.35
C ILE A 505 15.38 54.57 6.26
N VAL A 506 14.63 54.72 7.34
CA VAL A 506 14.85 55.81 8.33
C VAL A 506 16.27 55.75 8.92
N ALA A 507 16.75 54.55 9.30
CA ALA A 507 18.10 54.36 9.80
C ALA A 507 19.18 54.78 8.77
N LEU A 508 18.99 54.45 7.49
CA LEU A 508 19.90 54.86 6.41
C LEU A 508 19.89 56.39 6.20
N ILE A 509 18.74 57.05 6.24
CA ILE A 509 18.60 58.51 6.14
C ILE A 509 19.30 59.19 7.32
N LEU A 510 19.08 58.71 8.53
CA LEU A 510 19.74 59.26 9.73
C LEU A 510 21.26 59.09 9.68
N ARG A 511 21.76 57.96 9.18
CA ARG A 511 23.18 57.68 8.99
C ARG A 511 23.79 58.61 7.94
N ALA A 512 23.12 58.82 6.82
CA ALA A 512 23.53 59.76 5.79
C ALA A 512 23.55 61.21 6.28
N SER A 513 22.55 61.61 7.09
CA SER A 513 22.45 62.95 7.70
C SER A 513 23.53 63.17 8.72
N ARG A 514 23.92 62.20 9.55
CA ARG A 514 25.05 62.26 10.48
C ARG A 514 26.37 62.44 9.73
N LYS A 515 26.62 61.69 8.68
CA LYS A 515 27.80 61.77 7.84
C LYS A 515 27.94 63.18 7.21
N LYS A 516 26.85 63.74 6.70
CA LYS A 516 26.83 65.14 6.20
C LYS A 516 27.09 66.17 7.27
N ARG A 517 26.67 66.03 8.53
CA ARG A 517 26.99 66.93 9.65
C ARG A 517 28.45 66.84 10.05
N GLU A 518 29.02 65.63 10.09
CA GLU A 518 30.45 65.44 10.39
C GLU A 518 31.36 66.05 9.32
N GLU A 519 30.99 65.96 8.06
CA GLU A 519 31.69 66.57 6.95
C GLU A 519 31.63 68.12 7.02
N ARG A 520 30.49 68.72 7.42
CA ARG A 520 30.30 70.16 7.59
C ARG A 520 31.01 70.73 8.85
N SER A 521 31.31 69.92 9.83
CA SER A 521 32.04 70.32 11.04
C SER A 521 33.58 70.31 10.87
N LYS A 522 34.07 69.80 9.75
CA LYS A 522 35.49 69.69 9.40
C LYS A 522 35.92 70.78 8.40
N ILE A 523 34.98 71.62 7.94
CA ILE A 523 35.22 72.85 7.18
C ILE A 523 35.06 74.07 8.11
#